data_f2b52d11f6b9f04541fc4ae9094f69b1
#
_entry.id   f2b52d11f6b9f04541fc4ae9094f69b1
#
_cell.length_a   1.000
_cell.length_b   1.000
_cell.length_c   1.000
_cell.angle_alpha   90.00
_cell.angle_beta   90.00
_cell.angle_gamma   90.00
#
_symmetry.space_group_name_H-M   'P 1'
#
loop_
_entity.id
_entity.type
_entity.pdbx_description
1 polymer ?
#
loop_
_entity_poly.entity_id
_entity_poly.type
_entity_poly.pdbx_seq_one_letter_code
_entity_poly.pdbx_strand_id
1 'polypeptide(L)'
;MDAVVDAAPRDAAPRRAWLPGPLVRAVGLLVLLSVIAAGGVSTWLVTRASEPQALQRILEQDGGEVEMLARMLSSKMELNIKMLAALADGLSPAVIGSNVRLRAWLMQNRPAARLFETVTVLRGEEIAGLQLRGEEVTAVDQLEDAEQALLHRVWQERKPMVSGVLGSKASQAHVALALPVLGSSGQTVAVVAATLRLQSQNLLPPALALPERESTRFMVFTQEGVILSHPDASRVLGLVRDEPGLSRVFSGSDAAQLLAQPGRTVLPDGSVVGWAVAGLPGWVVARVNRAPSLLQPLVAAEQRVWW
;
A
#
# COMPACT_ATOMS: atom_id res chain seq x y z
N MET A 1 -43.98 47.55 85.64
CA MET A 1 -44.02 46.34 86.43
C MET A 1 -43.91 45.21 85.48
N ASP A 2 -42.73 44.98 85.05
CA ASP A 2 -42.49 43.93 84.03
C ASP A 2 -41.09 43.35 84.24
N ALA A 3 -41.06 42.08 84.60
CA ALA A 3 -39.84 41.33 84.82
C ALA A 3 -39.26 40.85 83.52
N VAL A 4 -38.12 41.37 83.17
CA VAL A 4 -37.31 40.86 82.05
C VAL A 4 -36.55 39.64 82.57
N VAL A 5 -36.88 38.48 82.00
CA VAL A 5 -36.14 37.21 82.21
C VAL A 5 -34.97 37.18 81.29
N ASP A 6 -33.79 37.29 81.88
CA ASP A 6 -32.51 37.19 81.25
C ASP A 6 -32.23 35.69 80.86
N ALA A 7 -32.14 35.39 79.58
CA ALA A 7 -31.82 34.04 79.09
C ALA A 7 -30.33 33.96 78.87
N ALA A 8 -29.61 33.28 79.72
CA ALA A 8 -28.16 32.96 79.54
C ALA A 8 -27.88 32.09 78.30
N PRO A 9 -26.77 32.34 77.61
CA PRO A 9 -26.37 31.54 76.50
C PRO A 9 -25.87 30.15 76.89
N ARG A 10 -26.41 29.11 76.27
CA ARG A 10 -25.96 27.73 76.47
C ARG A 10 -24.57 27.59 75.85
N ASP A 11 -23.58 27.31 76.71
CA ASP A 11 -22.24 26.92 76.34
C ASP A 11 -22.26 25.71 75.39
N ALA A 12 -21.85 25.91 74.10
CA ALA A 12 -21.62 24.87 73.21
C ALA A 12 -20.31 24.14 73.56
N ALA A 13 -20.44 22.95 74.08
CA ALA A 13 -19.32 22.09 74.44
C ALA A 13 -18.41 21.87 73.20
N PRO A 14 -17.09 22.03 73.35
CA PRO A 14 -16.16 21.80 72.17
C PRO A 14 -16.25 20.35 71.78
N ARG A 15 -16.60 20.13 70.48
CA ARG A 15 -16.49 18.82 69.83
C ARG A 15 -15.02 18.42 69.88
N ARG A 16 -14.64 17.53 70.78
CA ARG A 16 -13.33 16.88 70.79
C ARG A 16 -13.16 16.15 69.43
N ALA A 17 -12.30 16.70 68.59
CA ALA A 17 -11.85 16.00 67.39
C ALA A 17 -11.17 14.70 67.84
N TRP A 18 -11.81 13.59 67.56
CA TRP A 18 -11.28 12.24 67.81
C TRP A 18 -10.07 12.05 66.93
N LEU A 19 -8.89 12.41 67.41
CA LEU A 19 -7.65 12.05 66.70
C LEU A 19 -7.43 10.56 66.94
N PRO A 20 -7.42 9.75 65.83
CA PRO A 20 -7.22 8.33 66.00
C PRO A 20 -5.88 8.04 66.64
N GLY A 21 -5.87 7.12 67.57
CA GLY A 21 -4.68 6.75 68.34
C GLY A 21 -3.55 6.24 67.39
N PRO A 22 -2.31 6.22 67.89
CA PRO A 22 -1.14 5.88 67.04
C PRO A 22 -1.29 4.53 66.35
N LEU A 23 -1.98 3.58 66.93
CA LEU A 23 -2.24 2.26 66.42
C LEU A 23 -3.19 2.29 65.17
N VAL A 24 -4.26 3.10 65.22
CA VAL A 24 -5.23 3.28 64.13
C VAL A 24 -4.57 4.01 62.95
N ARG A 25 -3.67 4.97 63.26
CA ARG A 25 -2.90 5.63 62.18
C ARG A 25 -1.93 4.67 61.51
N ALA A 26 -1.23 3.80 62.26
CA ALA A 26 -0.31 2.82 61.71
C ALA A 26 -1.04 1.78 60.83
N VAL A 27 -2.19 1.27 61.27
CA VAL A 27 -3.03 0.35 60.52
C VAL A 27 -3.57 1.02 59.25
N GLY A 28 -4.07 2.27 59.35
CA GLY A 28 -4.55 3.03 58.20
C GLY A 28 -3.47 3.28 57.17
N LEU A 29 -2.25 3.58 57.60
CA LEU A 29 -1.10 3.78 56.71
C LEU A 29 -0.68 2.48 56.03
N LEU A 30 -0.72 1.35 56.71
CA LEU A 30 -0.40 0.04 56.22
C LEU A 30 -1.43 -0.43 55.17
N VAL A 31 -2.72 -0.17 55.41
CA VAL A 31 -3.79 -0.45 54.44
C VAL A 31 -3.65 0.44 53.19
N LEU A 32 -3.37 1.73 53.39
CA LEU A 32 -3.15 2.65 52.27
C LEU A 32 -1.96 2.22 51.41
N LEU A 33 -0.84 1.85 52.04
CA LEU A 33 0.36 1.38 51.36
C LEU A 33 0.10 0.06 50.59
N SER A 34 -0.66 -0.87 51.17
CA SER A 34 -1.02 -2.13 50.50
C SER A 34 -1.93 -1.90 49.31
N VAL A 35 -2.88 -0.97 49.39
CA VAL A 35 -3.75 -0.61 48.24
C VAL A 35 -2.95 0.05 47.10
N ILE A 36 -2.04 0.98 47.44
CA ILE A 36 -1.16 1.63 46.48
C ILE A 36 -0.23 0.60 45.85
N ALA A 37 0.37 -0.29 46.63
CA ALA A 37 1.24 -1.35 46.12
C ALA A 37 0.48 -2.34 45.20
N ALA A 38 -0.70 -2.80 45.62
CA ALA A 38 -1.53 -3.69 44.83
C ALA A 38 -2.01 -3.02 43.54
N GLY A 39 -2.43 -1.74 43.61
CA GLY A 39 -2.80 -0.95 42.43
C GLY A 39 -1.63 -0.73 41.49
N GLY A 40 -0.47 -0.38 42.03
CA GLY A 40 0.76 -0.16 41.24
C GLY A 40 1.25 -1.43 40.54
N VAL A 41 1.28 -2.56 41.26
CA VAL A 41 1.66 -3.86 40.70
C VAL A 41 0.63 -4.33 39.65
N SER A 42 -0.65 -4.17 39.92
CA SER A 42 -1.71 -4.52 38.97
C SER A 42 -1.60 -3.70 37.66
N THR A 43 -1.45 -2.38 37.81
CA THR A 43 -1.27 -1.49 36.63
C THR A 43 -0.02 -1.85 35.85
N TRP A 44 1.10 -2.08 36.55
CA TRP A 44 2.36 -2.47 35.91
C TRP A 44 2.26 -3.81 35.17
N LEU A 45 1.60 -4.82 35.76
CA LEU A 45 1.36 -6.11 35.12
C LEU A 45 0.44 -6.00 33.89
N VAL A 46 -0.63 -5.23 33.98
CA VAL A 46 -1.57 -5.01 32.89
C VAL A 46 -0.88 -4.27 31.73
N THR A 47 -0.11 -3.22 32.01
CA THR A 47 0.61 -2.46 30.99
C THR A 47 1.64 -3.35 30.30
N ARG A 48 2.40 -4.12 31.07
CA ARG A 48 3.44 -4.99 30.51
C ARG A 48 2.89 -6.20 29.72
N ALA A 49 1.71 -6.69 30.07
CA ALA A 49 1.04 -7.79 29.37
C ALA A 49 0.29 -7.31 28.11
N SER A 50 -0.14 -6.04 28.07
CA SER A 50 -0.93 -5.49 26.96
C SER A 50 -0.08 -5.01 25.77
N GLU A 51 1.18 -4.59 26.02
CA GLU A 51 2.08 -4.12 24.94
C GLU A 51 2.27 -5.15 23.81
N PRO A 52 2.63 -6.43 24.07
CA PRO A 52 2.84 -7.39 23.00
C PRO A 52 1.54 -7.72 22.25
N GLN A 53 0.40 -7.74 22.95
CA GLN A 53 -0.89 -8.00 22.32
C GLN A 53 -1.37 -6.83 21.45
N ALA A 54 -1.13 -5.59 21.89
CA ALA A 54 -1.44 -4.40 21.12
C ALA A 54 -0.58 -4.36 19.83
N LEU A 55 0.71 -4.65 19.94
CA LEU A 55 1.61 -4.70 18.81
C LEU A 55 1.21 -5.81 17.80
N GLN A 56 0.86 -7.00 18.30
CA GLN A 56 0.38 -8.09 17.42
C GLN A 56 -0.90 -7.70 16.66
N ARG A 57 -1.88 -7.08 17.33
CA ARG A 57 -3.11 -6.62 16.66
C ARG A 57 -2.83 -5.57 15.58
N ILE A 58 -1.91 -4.63 15.84
CA ILE A 58 -1.49 -3.63 14.85
C ILE A 58 -0.82 -4.33 13.67
N LEU A 59 0.09 -5.28 13.93
CA LEU A 59 0.75 -6.07 12.89
C LEU A 59 -0.26 -6.84 12.05
N GLU A 60 -1.27 -7.47 12.65
CA GLU A 60 -2.32 -8.22 11.95
C GLU A 60 -3.20 -7.29 11.09
N GLN A 61 -3.59 -6.15 11.62
CA GLN A 61 -4.39 -5.16 10.90
C GLN A 61 -3.63 -4.57 9.71
N ASP A 62 -2.37 -4.21 9.89
CA ASP A 62 -1.51 -3.66 8.85
C ASP A 62 -1.27 -4.68 7.72
N GLY A 63 -1.05 -5.95 8.07
CA GLY A 63 -0.87 -7.02 7.09
C GLY A 63 -2.12 -7.20 6.22
N GLY A 64 -3.32 -7.21 6.83
CA GLY A 64 -4.58 -7.35 6.10
C GLY A 64 -4.86 -6.21 5.11
N GLU A 65 -4.52 -4.98 5.47
CA GLU A 65 -4.70 -3.82 4.59
C GLU A 65 -3.78 -3.88 3.37
N VAL A 66 -2.51 -4.23 3.57
CA VAL A 66 -1.52 -4.36 2.48
C VAL A 66 -1.92 -5.48 1.53
N GLU A 67 -2.36 -6.64 2.05
CA GLU A 67 -2.86 -7.74 1.23
C GLU A 67 -4.12 -7.35 0.43
N MET A 68 -5.02 -6.59 1.01
CA MET A 68 -6.20 -6.08 0.31
C MET A 68 -5.79 -5.17 -0.85
N LEU A 69 -4.85 -4.24 -0.63
CA LEU A 69 -4.34 -3.34 -1.66
C LEU A 69 -3.60 -4.10 -2.77
N ALA A 70 -2.82 -5.12 -2.42
CA ALA A 70 -2.14 -5.98 -3.39
C ALA A 70 -3.16 -6.76 -4.25
N ARG A 71 -4.24 -7.28 -3.66
CA ARG A 71 -5.35 -7.92 -4.40
C ARG A 71 -6.08 -6.94 -5.31
N MET A 72 -6.34 -5.71 -4.84
CA MET A 72 -6.95 -4.66 -5.68
C MET A 72 -6.07 -4.31 -6.88
N LEU A 73 -4.76 -4.21 -6.68
CA LEU A 73 -3.81 -3.96 -7.76
C LEU A 73 -3.81 -5.11 -8.77
N SER A 74 -3.76 -6.36 -8.30
CA SER A 74 -3.87 -7.56 -9.16
C SER A 74 -5.15 -7.56 -9.99
N SER A 75 -6.30 -7.30 -9.35
CA SER A 75 -7.60 -7.25 -10.03
C SER A 75 -7.66 -6.15 -11.10
N LYS A 76 -7.04 -4.99 -10.84
CA LYS A 76 -6.92 -3.92 -11.86
C LYS A 76 -6.08 -4.35 -13.05
N MET A 77 -4.94 -4.99 -12.80
CA MET A 77 -4.08 -5.51 -13.86
C MET A 77 -4.80 -6.56 -14.71
N GLU A 78 -5.48 -7.51 -14.06
CA GLU A 78 -6.29 -8.51 -14.77
C GLU A 78 -7.41 -7.87 -15.60
N LEU A 79 -8.07 -6.84 -15.07
CA LEU A 79 -9.09 -6.10 -15.83
C LEU A 79 -8.49 -5.43 -17.06
N ASN A 80 -7.34 -4.76 -16.94
CA ASN A 80 -6.66 -4.14 -18.07
C ASN A 80 -6.26 -5.17 -19.13
N ILE A 81 -5.75 -6.35 -18.71
CA ILE A 81 -5.42 -7.45 -19.60
C ILE A 81 -6.68 -7.96 -20.33
N LYS A 82 -7.78 -8.17 -19.60
CA LYS A 82 -9.08 -8.61 -20.19
C LYS A 82 -9.63 -7.59 -21.20
N MET A 83 -9.50 -6.29 -20.91
CA MET A 83 -9.93 -5.24 -21.83
C MET A 83 -9.06 -5.19 -23.08
N LEU A 84 -7.74 -5.38 -22.93
CA LEU A 84 -6.85 -5.47 -24.08
C LEU A 84 -7.13 -6.74 -24.90
N ALA A 85 -7.45 -7.87 -24.25
CA ALA A 85 -7.84 -9.11 -24.91
C ALA A 85 -9.15 -8.93 -25.71
N ALA A 86 -10.15 -8.26 -25.13
CA ALA A 86 -11.41 -7.96 -25.83
C ALA A 86 -11.19 -7.08 -27.09
N LEU A 87 -10.21 -6.16 -27.03
CA LEU A 87 -9.76 -5.43 -28.22
C LEU A 87 -9.10 -6.38 -29.23
N ALA A 88 -8.21 -7.25 -28.78
CA ALA A 88 -7.49 -8.19 -29.64
C ALA A 88 -8.41 -9.18 -30.36
N ASP A 89 -9.48 -9.63 -29.69
CA ASP A 89 -10.49 -10.54 -30.26
C ASP A 89 -11.19 -9.98 -31.51
N GLY A 90 -11.25 -8.65 -31.64
CA GLY A 90 -11.77 -7.97 -32.82
C GLY A 90 -10.81 -7.95 -34.04
N LEU A 91 -9.56 -8.43 -33.89
CA LEU A 91 -8.55 -8.40 -34.93
C LEU A 91 -8.58 -9.68 -35.79
N SER A 92 -9.26 -9.61 -36.94
CA SER A 92 -9.21 -10.69 -37.90
C SER A 92 -7.93 -10.63 -38.77
N PRO A 93 -7.46 -11.76 -39.39
CA PRO A 93 -6.32 -11.75 -40.29
C PRO A 93 -6.50 -10.77 -41.48
N ALA A 94 -7.73 -10.55 -41.91
CA ALA A 94 -8.04 -9.58 -42.98
C ALA A 94 -7.82 -8.12 -42.54
N VAL A 95 -8.07 -7.80 -41.25
CA VAL A 95 -7.79 -6.47 -40.67
C VAL A 95 -6.29 -6.30 -40.50
N ILE A 96 -5.61 -7.30 -39.94
CA ILE A 96 -4.17 -7.30 -39.67
C ILE A 96 -3.39 -7.14 -40.95
N GLY A 97 -3.79 -7.80 -42.06
CA GLY A 97 -3.09 -7.79 -43.35
C GLY A 97 -3.15 -6.47 -44.15
N SER A 98 -3.92 -5.46 -43.68
CA SER A 98 -4.09 -4.20 -44.39
C SER A 98 -3.93 -2.98 -43.47
N ASN A 99 -2.99 -2.09 -43.77
CA ASN A 99 -2.80 -0.84 -43.02
C ASN A 99 -4.07 0.03 -43.01
N VAL A 100 -4.82 0.07 -44.10
CA VAL A 100 -6.05 0.84 -44.20
C VAL A 100 -7.11 0.30 -43.26
N ARG A 101 -7.32 -1.03 -43.24
CA ARG A 101 -8.30 -1.69 -42.39
C ARG A 101 -7.86 -1.65 -40.92
N LEU A 102 -6.59 -1.84 -40.63
CA LEU A 102 -6.05 -1.77 -39.26
C LEU A 102 -6.18 -0.35 -38.70
N ARG A 103 -5.89 0.68 -39.51
CA ARG A 103 -6.12 2.09 -39.12
C ARG A 103 -7.60 2.35 -38.81
N ALA A 104 -8.50 1.91 -39.69
CA ALA A 104 -9.94 2.05 -39.47
C ALA A 104 -10.40 1.34 -38.21
N TRP A 105 -9.90 0.13 -37.96
CA TRP A 105 -10.20 -0.64 -36.79
C TRP A 105 -9.72 0.06 -35.49
N LEU A 106 -8.49 0.59 -35.46
CA LEU A 106 -7.96 1.35 -34.33
C LEU A 106 -8.81 2.59 -34.06
N MET A 107 -9.20 3.32 -35.11
CA MET A 107 -10.06 4.50 -34.96
C MET A 107 -11.46 4.16 -34.46
N GLN A 108 -12.04 3.02 -34.90
CA GLN A 108 -13.35 2.56 -34.45
C GLN A 108 -13.31 2.14 -32.97
N ASN A 109 -12.21 1.53 -32.51
CA ASN A 109 -12.03 1.05 -31.14
C ASN A 109 -11.43 2.10 -30.20
N ARG A 110 -11.25 3.33 -30.64
CA ARG A 110 -10.72 4.45 -29.87
C ARG A 110 -11.38 4.65 -28.51
N PRO A 111 -12.72 4.53 -28.33
CA PRO A 111 -13.34 4.69 -27.02
C PRO A 111 -12.83 3.67 -25.99
N ALA A 112 -12.66 2.42 -26.37
CA ALA A 112 -12.10 1.38 -25.48
C ALA A 112 -10.59 1.57 -25.25
N ALA A 113 -9.86 2.05 -26.29
CA ALA A 113 -8.44 2.33 -26.20
C ALA A 113 -8.08 3.51 -25.26
N ARG A 114 -9.04 4.39 -24.90
CA ARG A 114 -8.84 5.53 -23.99
C ARG A 114 -8.42 5.13 -22.56
N LEU A 115 -8.58 3.86 -22.20
CA LEU A 115 -8.07 3.33 -20.93
C LEU A 115 -6.55 3.25 -20.88
N PHE A 116 -5.92 3.20 -22.04
CA PHE A 116 -4.49 3.09 -22.27
C PHE A 116 -3.91 4.41 -22.78
N GLU A 117 -2.64 4.63 -22.56
CA GLU A 117 -1.93 5.77 -23.15
C GLU A 117 -1.71 5.54 -24.64
N THR A 118 -1.32 4.32 -25.00
CA THR A 118 -1.19 3.87 -26.40
C THR A 118 -1.75 2.46 -26.57
N VAL A 119 -2.23 2.18 -27.77
CA VAL A 119 -2.53 0.82 -28.23
C VAL A 119 -1.79 0.58 -29.53
N THR A 120 -0.94 -0.44 -29.55
CA THR A 120 -0.07 -0.79 -30.67
C THR A 120 -0.42 -2.17 -31.18
N VAL A 121 -0.53 -2.31 -32.49
CA VAL A 121 -0.72 -3.60 -33.16
C VAL A 121 0.46 -3.84 -34.08
N LEU A 122 1.24 -4.89 -33.78
CA LEU A 122 2.42 -5.29 -34.52
C LEU A 122 2.16 -6.57 -35.30
N ARG A 123 2.74 -6.65 -36.49
CA ARG A 123 2.62 -7.77 -37.42
C ARG A 123 3.98 -8.39 -37.70
N GLY A 124 4.04 -9.71 -37.68
CA GLY A 124 5.31 -10.41 -37.85
C GLY A 124 6.28 -10.25 -36.68
N GLU A 125 7.45 -10.85 -36.83
CA GLU A 125 8.56 -10.67 -35.86
C GLU A 125 9.26 -9.31 -36.04
N GLU A 126 9.12 -8.69 -37.21
CA GLU A 126 9.59 -7.35 -37.48
C GLU A 126 8.64 -6.33 -36.81
N ILE A 127 9.20 -5.25 -36.26
CA ILE A 127 8.46 -4.20 -35.57
C ILE A 127 7.73 -3.32 -36.60
N ALA A 128 6.85 -3.93 -37.36
CA ALA A 128 6.01 -3.24 -38.35
C ALA A 128 4.55 -3.22 -37.85
N GLY A 129 3.99 -2.04 -37.66
CA GLY A 129 2.62 -1.94 -37.16
C GLY A 129 2.08 -0.53 -37.12
N LEU A 130 0.92 -0.40 -36.46
CA LEU A 130 0.27 0.88 -36.21
C LEU A 130 0.08 1.07 -34.70
N GLN A 131 0.25 2.30 -34.27
CA GLN A 131 0.02 2.74 -32.88
C GLN A 131 -1.07 3.81 -32.87
N LEU A 132 -2.04 3.63 -31.99
CA LEU A 132 -3.02 4.66 -31.60
C LEU A 132 -2.52 5.34 -30.35
N ARG A 133 -2.37 6.66 -30.40
CA ARG A 133 -2.08 7.52 -29.23
C ARG A 133 -3.10 8.65 -29.21
N GLY A 134 -3.97 8.64 -28.18
CA GLY A 134 -5.06 9.60 -28.09
C GLY A 134 -6.01 9.49 -29.28
N GLU A 135 -5.93 10.44 -30.23
CA GLU A 135 -6.75 10.48 -31.42
C GLU A 135 -6.00 10.19 -32.72
N GLU A 136 -4.70 9.98 -32.63
CA GLU A 136 -3.82 9.83 -33.78
C GLU A 136 -3.38 8.38 -33.95
N VAL A 137 -3.43 7.91 -35.21
CA VAL A 137 -2.86 6.60 -35.59
C VAL A 137 -1.64 6.84 -36.45
N THR A 138 -0.48 6.40 -35.94
CA THR A 138 0.81 6.51 -36.61
C THR A 138 1.41 5.13 -36.92
N ALA A 139 2.36 5.06 -37.84
CA ALA A 139 3.20 3.89 -37.97
C ALA A 139 4.12 3.77 -36.74
N VAL A 140 4.47 2.55 -36.37
CA VAL A 140 5.45 2.31 -35.30
C VAL A 140 6.84 2.43 -35.94
N ASP A 141 7.57 3.49 -35.56
CA ASP A 141 8.90 3.72 -36.10
C ASP A 141 10.00 3.30 -35.13
N GLN A 142 9.78 3.45 -33.82
CA GLN A 142 10.73 3.09 -32.76
C GLN A 142 10.00 2.64 -31.50
N LEU A 143 10.53 1.60 -30.86
CA LEU A 143 10.14 1.12 -29.55
C LEU A 143 11.38 1.14 -28.65
N GLU A 144 11.18 1.29 -27.33
CA GLU A 144 12.27 1.10 -26.37
C GLU A 144 12.75 -0.35 -26.42
N ASP A 145 14.06 -0.60 -26.22
CA ASP A 145 14.66 -1.95 -26.30
C ASP A 145 13.91 -2.96 -25.39
N ALA A 146 13.52 -2.52 -24.19
CA ALA A 146 12.79 -3.36 -23.25
C ALA A 146 11.34 -3.66 -23.70
N GLU A 147 10.69 -2.72 -24.39
CA GLU A 147 9.38 -2.94 -25.01
C GLU A 147 9.50 -3.91 -26.17
N GLN A 148 10.50 -3.74 -27.03
CA GLN A 148 10.80 -4.66 -28.11
C GLN A 148 11.06 -6.08 -27.60
N ALA A 149 11.87 -6.23 -26.56
CA ALA A 149 12.15 -7.52 -25.93
C ALA A 149 10.88 -8.19 -25.38
N LEU A 150 9.97 -7.42 -24.77
CA LEU A 150 8.67 -7.91 -24.33
C LEU A 150 7.85 -8.47 -25.50
N LEU A 151 7.72 -7.69 -26.56
CA LEU A 151 6.92 -8.06 -27.74
C LEU A 151 7.45 -9.33 -28.42
N HIS A 152 8.77 -9.45 -28.53
CA HIS A 152 9.41 -10.65 -29.05
C HIS A 152 9.13 -11.89 -28.18
N ARG A 153 9.21 -11.75 -26.85
CA ARG A 153 8.84 -12.83 -25.93
C ARG A 153 7.37 -13.23 -26.05
N VAL A 154 6.45 -12.26 -26.13
CA VAL A 154 5.01 -12.53 -26.33
C VAL A 154 4.77 -13.27 -27.63
N TRP A 155 5.48 -12.88 -28.69
CA TRP A 155 5.41 -13.56 -30.00
C TRP A 155 5.82 -15.03 -29.90
N GLN A 156 6.93 -15.32 -29.21
CA GLN A 156 7.47 -16.67 -29.06
C GLN A 156 6.69 -17.53 -28.06
N GLU A 157 6.42 -16.98 -26.87
CA GLU A 157 5.81 -17.73 -25.78
C GLU A 157 4.27 -17.86 -25.92
N ARG A 158 3.66 -17.05 -26.76
CA ARG A 158 2.20 -17.05 -27.04
C ARG A 158 1.36 -16.85 -25.78
N LYS A 159 1.84 -16.05 -24.84
CA LYS A 159 1.18 -15.75 -23.56
C LYS A 159 1.09 -14.24 -23.36
N PRO A 160 0.04 -13.79 -22.65
CA PRO A 160 -0.01 -12.42 -22.15
C PRO A 160 1.20 -12.13 -21.25
N MET A 161 1.81 -10.97 -21.45
CA MET A 161 2.94 -10.52 -20.62
C MET A 161 2.82 -9.06 -20.25
N VAL A 162 3.48 -8.70 -19.17
CA VAL A 162 3.62 -7.33 -18.68
C VAL A 162 5.11 -7.00 -18.64
N SER A 163 5.47 -5.81 -19.09
CA SER A 163 6.85 -5.33 -19.03
C SER A 163 7.27 -5.02 -17.59
N GLY A 164 8.56 -4.92 -17.35
CA GLY A 164 9.08 -4.08 -16.28
C GLY A 164 8.69 -2.61 -16.50
N VAL A 165 9.22 -1.72 -15.68
CA VAL A 165 9.00 -0.29 -15.85
C VAL A 165 9.80 0.22 -17.04
N LEU A 166 9.15 0.98 -17.89
CA LEU A 166 9.70 1.63 -19.06
C LEU A 166 9.73 3.15 -18.84
N GLY A 167 10.62 3.85 -19.53
CA GLY A 167 10.81 5.29 -19.39
C GLY A 167 11.83 5.67 -18.34
N SER A 168 12.61 6.70 -18.61
CA SER A 168 13.71 7.17 -17.77
C SER A 168 13.34 8.23 -16.72
N LYS A 169 12.14 8.81 -16.82
CA LYS A 169 11.64 9.86 -15.92
C LYS A 169 10.32 9.43 -15.28
N ALA A 170 10.11 9.77 -14.02
CA ALA A 170 8.90 9.43 -13.29
C ALA A 170 7.60 9.89 -14.00
N SER A 171 7.61 11.05 -14.64
CA SER A 171 6.47 11.57 -15.40
C SER A 171 6.17 10.82 -16.71
N GLN A 172 7.14 10.07 -17.23
CA GLN A 172 7.04 9.28 -18.46
C GLN A 172 7.03 7.77 -18.17
N ALA A 173 7.22 7.41 -16.90
CA ALA A 173 7.26 6.02 -16.50
C ALA A 173 5.93 5.32 -16.78
N HIS A 174 6.01 4.19 -17.46
CA HIS A 174 4.85 3.40 -17.87
C HIS A 174 5.18 1.91 -17.86
N VAL A 175 4.16 1.09 -17.99
CA VAL A 175 4.28 -0.35 -18.20
C VAL A 175 3.54 -0.71 -19.47
N ALA A 176 4.06 -1.69 -20.20
CA ALA A 176 3.42 -2.24 -21.38
C ALA A 176 2.76 -3.59 -21.04
N LEU A 177 1.52 -3.75 -21.47
CA LEU A 177 0.79 -5.02 -21.50
C LEU A 177 0.84 -5.51 -22.95
N ALA A 178 1.16 -6.76 -23.18
CA ALA A 178 1.18 -7.31 -24.52
C ALA A 178 0.51 -8.69 -24.58
N LEU A 179 -0.26 -8.91 -25.64
CA LEU A 179 -1.05 -10.10 -25.89
C LEU A 179 -0.80 -10.64 -27.31
N PRO A 180 -0.65 -11.95 -27.48
CA PRO A 180 -0.59 -12.55 -28.81
C PRO A 180 -1.99 -12.61 -29.43
N VAL A 181 -2.11 -12.27 -30.70
CA VAL A 181 -3.28 -12.58 -31.52
C VAL A 181 -2.98 -13.88 -32.25
N LEU A 182 -3.75 -14.91 -31.95
CA LEU A 182 -3.53 -16.25 -32.52
C LEU A 182 -4.39 -16.45 -33.76
N GLY A 183 -3.80 -17.02 -34.77
CA GLY A 183 -4.51 -17.48 -35.96
C GLY A 183 -5.22 -18.82 -35.76
N SER A 184 -5.95 -19.30 -36.73
CA SER A 184 -6.73 -20.54 -36.69
C SER A 184 -5.87 -21.80 -36.44
N SER A 185 -4.60 -21.79 -36.74
CA SER A 185 -3.64 -22.88 -36.49
C SER A 185 -2.86 -22.70 -35.18
N GLY A 186 -3.24 -21.69 -34.34
CA GLY A 186 -2.56 -21.43 -33.07
C GLY A 186 -1.21 -20.72 -33.16
N GLN A 187 -0.79 -20.31 -34.36
CA GLN A 187 0.39 -19.45 -34.56
C GLN A 187 0.05 -17.99 -34.15
N THR A 188 1.06 -17.26 -33.70
CA THR A 188 0.92 -15.82 -33.49
C THR A 188 0.89 -15.11 -34.86
N VAL A 189 -0.16 -14.34 -35.15
CA VAL A 189 -0.32 -13.56 -36.39
C VAL A 189 -0.09 -12.06 -36.15
N ALA A 190 -0.26 -11.61 -34.92
CA ALA A 190 0.03 -10.25 -34.48
C ALA A 190 0.25 -10.22 -32.96
N VAL A 191 0.80 -9.13 -32.46
CA VAL A 191 0.84 -8.81 -31.03
C VAL A 191 0.13 -7.48 -30.84
N VAL A 192 -0.79 -7.44 -29.88
CA VAL A 192 -1.42 -6.20 -29.43
C VAL A 192 -0.76 -5.81 -28.13
N ALA A 193 -0.22 -4.61 -28.06
CA ALA A 193 0.35 -4.02 -26.87
C ALA A 193 -0.39 -2.75 -26.47
N ALA A 194 -0.43 -2.46 -25.19
CA ALA A 194 -0.97 -1.21 -24.66
C ALA A 194 -0.08 -0.71 -23.53
N THR A 195 0.11 0.60 -23.45
CA THR A 195 0.87 1.22 -22.37
C THR A 195 -0.03 1.90 -21.33
N LEU A 196 0.38 1.79 -20.09
CA LEU A 196 -0.28 2.42 -18.94
C LEU A 196 0.75 3.24 -18.16
N ARG A 197 0.49 4.53 -17.94
CA ARG A 197 1.35 5.35 -17.08
C ARG A 197 1.30 4.89 -15.65
N LEU A 198 2.44 4.87 -14.96
CA LEU A 198 2.50 4.50 -13.53
C LEU A 198 1.62 5.39 -12.66
N GLN A 199 1.55 6.68 -12.94
CA GLN A 199 0.75 7.64 -12.21
C GLN A 199 -0.73 7.65 -12.63
N SER A 200 -1.13 6.77 -13.54
CA SER A 200 -2.52 6.67 -14.01
C SER A 200 -3.41 6.01 -12.95
N GLN A 201 -4.60 6.58 -12.73
CA GLN A 201 -5.65 5.96 -11.91
C GLN A 201 -6.12 4.62 -12.50
N ASN A 202 -5.86 4.37 -13.79
CA ASN A 202 -6.18 3.11 -14.44
C ASN A 202 -5.23 1.99 -14.02
N LEU A 203 -4.04 2.31 -13.52
CA LEU A 203 -3.04 1.36 -13.05
C LEU A 203 -3.04 1.23 -11.53
N LEU A 204 -2.83 2.33 -10.81
CA LEU A 204 -2.72 2.31 -9.36
C LEU A 204 -4.06 2.63 -8.68
N PRO A 205 -4.49 1.88 -7.66
CA PRO A 205 -5.62 2.25 -6.82
C PRO A 205 -5.40 3.64 -6.21
N PRO A 206 -6.45 4.49 -6.11
CA PRO A 206 -6.32 5.83 -5.50
C PRO A 206 -5.74 5.80 -4.08
N ALA A 207 -5.98 4.74 -3.33
CA ALA A 207 -5.44 4.56 -1.98
C ALA A 207 -3.90 4.50 -1.94
N LEU A 208 -3.25 4.05 -3.03
CA LEU A 208 -1.80 4.00 -3.16
C LEU A 208 -1.19 5.31 -3.68
N ALA A 209 -2.02 6.21 -4.21
CA ALA A 209 -1.63 7.54 -4.70
C ALA A 209 -1.87 8.65 -3.66
N LEU A 210 -2.37 8.31 -2.47
CA LEU A 210 -2.61 9.30 -1.41
C LEU A 210 -1.29 9.84 -0.88
N PRO A 211 -1.23 11.19 -0.60
CA PRO A 211 -0.07 11.76 0.06
C PRO A 211 0.16 11.11 1.42
N GLU A 212 1.41 11.14 1.86
CA GLU A 212 1.82 10.62 3.16
C GLU A 212 0.92 11.24 4.25
N ARG A 213 0.21 10.40 4.99
CA ARG A 213 -0.36 10.80 6.28
C ARG A 213 0.79 10.81 7.27
N GLU A 214 0.80 11.73 8.23
CA GLU A 214 1.92 11.98 9.16
C GLU A 214 2.57 10.72 9.75
N SER A 215 1.89 9.60 9.71
CA SER A 215 2.29 8.33 10.33
C SER A 215 2.41 7.13 9.39
N THR A 216 1.86 7.20 8.18
CA THR A 216 1.72 6.03 7.30
C THR A 216 2.15 6.35 5.88
N ARG A 217 3.04 5.53 5.34
CA ARG A 217 3.56 5.64 3.98
C ARG A 217 3.28 4.34 3.21
N PHE A 218 2.61 4.45 2.08
CA PHE A 218 2.43 3.37 1.13
C PHE A 218 3.42 3.50 -0.01
N MET A 219 3.90 2.40 -0.52
CA MET A 219 4.72 2.33 -1.71
C MET A 219 4.43 1.07 -2.51
N VAL A 220 4.70 1.14 -3.82
CA VAL A 220 4.66 -0.02 -4.71
C VAL A 220 6.01 -0.11 -5.39
N PHE A 221 6.57 -1.29 -5.48
CA PHE A 221 7.85 -1.53 -6.15
C PHE A 221 7.88 -2.90 -6.83
N THR A 222 8.80 -3.10 -7.76
CA THR A 222 8.99 -4.39 -8.44
C THR A 222 9.75 -5.37 -7.55
N GLN A 223 9.81 -6.64 -7.93
CA GLN A 223 10.61 -7.64 -7.21
C GLN A 223 12.11 -7.30 -7.21
N GLU A 224 12.58 -6.58 -8.23
CA GLU A 224 13.95 -6.06 -8.31
C GLU A 224 14.16 -4.81 -7.43
N GLY A 225 13.10 -4.34 -6.77
CA GLY A 225 13.14 -3.22 -5.84
C GLY A 225 12.99 -1.83 -6.48
N VAL A 226 12.59 -1.73 -7.76
CA VAL A 226 12.35 -0.43 -8.41
C VAL A 226 11.02 0.15 -7.94
N ILE A 227 11.04 1.36 -7.40
CA ILE A 227 9.85 2.04 -6.85
C ILE A 227 8.96 2.53 -7.98
N LEU A 228 7.71 2.11 -7.99
CA LEU A 228 6.66 2.46 -8.96
C LEU A 228 5.75 3.56 -8.46
N SER A 229 5.48 3.55 -7.16
CA SER A 229 4.66 4.55 -6.48
C SER A 229 5.25 4.86 -5.12
N HIS A 230 5.35 6.13 -4.81
CA HIS A 230 5.83 6.65 -3.55
C HIS A 230 5.14 7.99 -3.26
N PRO A 231 4.84 8.35 -1.99
CA PRO A 231 4.29 9.68 -1.63
C PRO A 231 5.17 10.84 -2.08
N ASP A 232 6.49 10.66 -2.04
CA ASP A 232 7.45 11.57 -2.63
C ASP A 232 7.76 11.14 -4.08
N ALA A 233 7.28 11.92 -5.05
CA ALA A 233 7.45 11.62 -6.47
C ALA A 233 8.92 11.56 -6.92
N SER A 234 9.86 12.19 -6.19
CA SER A 234 11.29 12.15 -6.50
C SER A 234 11.91 10.77 -6.27
N ARG A 235 11.23 9.91 -5.50
CA ARG A 235 11.67 8.53 -5.21
C ARG A 235 11.19 7.51 -6.25
N VAL A 236 10.24 7.88 -7.11
CA VAL A 236 9.76 7.00 -8.19
C VAL A 236 10.91 6.72 -9.16
N LEU A 237 11.05 5.47 -9.56
CA LEU A 237 12.18 4.88 -10.29
C LEU A 237 13.48 4.73 -9.45
N GLY A 238 13.50 5.15 -8.20
CA GLY A 238 14.58 4.81 -7.25
C GLY A 238 14.47 3.36 -6.77
N LEU A 239 15.36 2.98 -5.88
CA LEU A 239 15.40 1.62 -5.32
C LEU A 239 14.89 1.61 -3.88
N VAL A 240 14.05 0.64 -3.57
CA VAL A 240 13.47 0.45 -2.22
C VAL A 240 14.54 0.24 -1.14
N ARG A 241 15.69 -0.32 -1.50
CA ARG A 241 16.85 -0.48 -0.60
C ARG A 241 17.45 0.85 -0.14
N ASP A 242 17.23 1.92 -0.90
CA ASP A 242 17.72 3.27 -0.58
C ASP A 242 16.75 4.05 0.29
N GLU A 243 15.57 3.44 0.58
CA GLU A 243 14.58 4.02 1.47
C GLU A 243 14.99 3.90 2.94
N PRO A 244 14.84 4.97 3.73
CA PRO A 244 15.19 4.97 5.14
C PRO A 244 14.49 3.83 5.91
N GLY A 245 15.28 3.01 6.60
CA GLY A 245 14.83 1.88 7.40
C GLY A 245 14.55 0.59 6.61
N LEU A 246 14.34 0.65 5.29
CA LEU A 246 13.99 -0.51 4.48
C LEU A 246 15.19 -1.26 3.90
N SER A 247 16.36 -0.63 3.84
CA SER A 247 17.58 -1.25 3.32
C SER A 247 17.89 -2.61 3.96
N ARG A 248 17.70 -2.75 5.27
CA ARG A 248 17.95 -4.03 5.97
C ARG A 248 16.96 -5.14 5.61
N VAL A 249 15.73 -4.77 5.26
CA VAL A 249 14.68 -5.73 4.91
C VAL A 249 14.83 -6.18 3.46
N PHE A 250 15.18 -5.25 2.57
CA PHE A 250 15.12 -5.49 1.12
C PHE A 250 16.48 -5.47 0.40
N SER A 251 17.60 -5.56 1.13
CA SER A 251 18.96 -5.60 0.54
C SER A 251 19.71 -6.91 0.76
N GLY A 252 19.14 -7.89 1.47
CA GLY A 252 19.79 -9.19 1.72
C GLY A 252 19.72 -10.12 0.52
N SER A 253 20.55 -11.17 0.51
CA SER A 253 20.50 -12.27 -0.47
C SER A 253 19.12 -12.95 -0.50
N ASP A 254 18.39 -12.88 0.60
CA ASP A 254 17.08 -13.49 0.79
C ASP A 254 15.92 -12.55 0.47
N ALA A 255 16.22 -11.30 0.04
CA ALA A 255 15.19 -10.29 -0.26
C ALA A 255 14.18 -10.77 -1.30
N ALA A 256 14.63 -11.45 -2.36
CA ALA A 256 13.74 -12.00 -3.37
C ALA A 256 12.80 -13.08 -2.79
N GLN A 257 13.28 -13.88 -1.86
CA GLN A 257 12.49 -14.93 -1.19
C GLN A 257 11.52 -14.31 -0.17
N LEU A 258 11.96 -13.29 0.57
CA LEU A 258 11.09 -12.50 1.46
C LEU A 258 9.96 -11.82 0.68
N LEU A 259 10.27 -11.26 -0.48
CA LEU A 259 9.31 -10.57 -1.33
C LEU A 259 8.36 -11.53 -2.07
N ALA A 260 8.63 -12.82 -2.11
CA ALA A 260 7.74 -13.81 -2.74
C ALA A 260 6.47 -14.10 -1.93
N GLN A 261 6.44 -13.76 -0.65
CA GLN A 261 5.31 -14.02 0.26
C GLN A 261 4.94 -12.75 1.03
N PRO A 262 3.65 -12.60 1.42
CA PRO A 262 3.25 -11.55 2.34
C PRO A 262 4.04 -11.64 3.64
N GLY A 263 4.47 -10.51 4.16
CA GLY A 263 5.23 -10.47 5.38
C GLY A 263 5.08 -9.17 6.15
N ARG A 264 5.62 -9.18 7.36
CA ARG A 264 5.64 -8.02 8.24
C ARG A 264 6.86 -8.09 9.16
N THR A 265 7.40 -6.95 9.50
CA THR A 265 8.52 -6.85 10.43
C THR A 265 8.53 -5.51 11.16
N VAL A 266 9.21 -5.49 12.29
CA VAL A 266 9.47 -4.25 13.04
C VAL A 266 10.87 -3.78 12.69
N LEU A 267 10.99 -2.52 12.31
CA LEU A 267 12.28 -1.89 12.01
C LEU A 267 13.01 -1.49 13.30
N PRO A 268 14.32 -1.23 13.24
CA PRO A 268 15.11 -0.84 14.41
C PRO A 268 14.67 0.47 15.07
N ASP A 269 13.97 1.36 14.33
CA ASP A 269 13.39 2.60 14.82
C ASP A 269 12.00 2.39 15.46
N GLY A 270 11.55 1.13 15.56
CA GLY A 270 10.23 0.76 16.07
C GLY A 270 9.10 0.91 15.04
N SER A 271 9.37 1.39 13.84
CA SER A 271 8.37 1.43 12.77
C SER A 271 7.99 0.01 12.33
N VAL A 272 6.75 -0.16 11.90
CA VAL A 272 6.23 -1.44 11.40
C VAL A 272 6.16 -1.38 9.88
N VAL A 273 6.66 -2.42 9.24
CA VAL A 273 6.55 -2.62 7.79
C VAL A 273 5.76 -3.87 7.52
N GLY A 274 4.71 -3.73 6.70
CA GLY A 274 3.99 -4.84 6.10
C GLY A 274 4.14 -4.81 4.59
N TRP A 275 4.20 -5.98 3.94
CA TRP A 275 4.25 -6.09 2.49
C TRP A 275 3.45 -7.28 1.99
N ALA A 276 2.94 -7.16 0.76
CA ALA A 276 2.24 -8.22 0.06
C ALA A 276 2.51 -8.13 -1.44
N VAL A 277 2.48 -9.28 -2.11
CA VAL A 277 2.72 -9.39 -3.54
C VAL A 277 1.40 -9.28 -4.28
N ALA A 278 1.32 -8.39 -5.26
CA ALA A 278 0.28 -8.39 -6.26
C ALA A 278 0.59 -9.48 -7.31
N GLY A 279 -0.41 -10.32 -7.66
CA GLY A 279 -0.20 -11.52 -8.48
C GLY A 279 0.49 -11.24 -9.81
N LEU A 280 -0.14 -10.48 -10.70
CA LEU A 280 0.50 -10.01 -11.93
C LEU A 280 0.65 -8.48 -11.85
N PRO A 281 1.82 -7.92 -12.14
CA PRO A 281 3.06 -8.50 -12.64
C PRO A 281 4.07 -8.93 -11.57
N GLY A 282 3.64 -9.27 -10.36
CA GLY A 282 4.52 -9.62 -9.26
C GLY A 282 5.04 -8.41 -8.49
N TRP A 283 4.34 -7.28 -8.54
CA TRP A 283 4.72 -6.09 -7.80
C TRP A 283 4.45 -6.25 -6.32
N VAL A 284 5.22 -5.55 -5.52
CA VAL A 284 5.11 -5.57 -4.06
C VAL A 284 4.46 -4.28 -3.60
N VAL A 285 3.39 -4.40 -2.83
CA VAL A 285 2.79 -3.30 -2.08
C VAL A 285 3.37 -3.34 -0.68
N ALA A 286 3.92 -2.24 -0.20
CA ALA A 286 4.41 -2.11 1.16
C ALA A 286 3.79 -0.91 1.87
N ARG A 287 3.61 -1.06 3.17
CA ARG A 287 3.16 -0.01 4.08
C ARG A 287 4.17 0.13 5.21
N VAL A 288 4.57 1.35 5.48
CA VAL A 288 5.44 1.69 6.61
C VAL A 288 4.67 2.58 7.57
N ASN A 289 4.49 2.11 8.81
CA ASN A 289 3.89 2.87 9.90
C ASN A 289 4.97 3.32 10.88
N ARG A 290 5.07 4.62 11.14
CA ARG A 290 6.08 5.17 12.05
C ARG A 290 5.76 4.86 13.52
N ALA A 291 6.77 4.49 14.29
CA ALA A 291 6.65 4.15 15.71
C ALA A 291 5.90 5.17 16.59
N PRO A 292 6.12 6.50 16.46
CA PRO A 292 5.44 7.48 17.30
C PRO A 292 3.92 7.42 17.21
N SER A 293 3.37 7.09 16.02
CA SER A 293 1.93 7.01 15.82
C SER A 293 1.30 5.74 16.37
N LEU A 294 2.07 4.67 16.45
CA LEU A 294 1.61 3.39 17.01
C LEU A 294 1.51 3.45 18.53
N LEU A 295 2.36 4.24 19.18
CA LEU A 295 2.42 4.37 20.64
C LEU A 295 1.54 5.51 21.19
N GLN A 296 1.14 6.48 20.36
CA GLN A 296 0.29 7.60 20.81
C GLN A 296 -0.99 7.18 21.54
N PRO A 297 -1.77 6.18 21.10
CA PRO A 297 -2.96 5.78 21.85
C PRO A 297 -2.63 5.17 23.20
N LEU A 298 -1.48 4.49 23.37
CA LEU A 298 -1.02 3.93 24.63
C LEU A 298 -0.59 5.03 25.60
N VAL A 299 0.20 5.99 25.13
CA VAL A 299 0.64 7.16 25.91
C VAL A 299 -0.56 8.04 26.29
N ALA A 300 -1.53 8.24 25.40
CA ALA A 300 -2.74 8.99 25.70
C ALA A 300 -3.65 8.26 26.68
N ALA A 301 -3.67 6.93 26.68
CA ALA A 301 -4.39 6.14 27.68
C ALA A 301 -3.73 6.24 29.06
N GLU A 302 -2.40 6.18 29.16
CA GLU A 302 -1.68 6.39 30.42
C GLU A 302 -1.92 7.77 31.01
N GLN A 303 -1.90 8.82 30.20
CA GLN A 303 -2.19 10.18 30.68
C GLN A 303 -3.61 10.37 31.21
N ARG A 304 -4.59 9.61 30.70
CA ARG A 304 -5.99 9.66 31.17
C ARG A 304 -6.23 8.92 32.49
N VAL A 305 -5.36 8.00 32.86
CA VAL A 305 -5.48 7.21 34.09
C VAL A 305 -4.97 8.02 35.31
N TRP A 306 -4.19 9.08 35.11
CA TRP A 306 -3.61 9.90 36.18
C TRP A 306 -4.38 11.20 36.44
N TRP A 307 -5.53 11.43 35.81
CA TRP A 307 -6.47 12.52 36.10
C TRP A 307 -7.83 11.99 36.54
#